data_c83a2e76eb1c82626ae85ee1caccbf75
#
_entry.id   c83a2e76eb1c82626ae85ee1caccbf75
#
_cell.length_a   1.000
_cell.length_b   1.000
_cell.length_c   1.000
_cell.angle_alpha   90.00
_cell.angle_beta   90.00
_cell.angle_gamma   90.00
#
_symmetry.space_group_name_H-M   'P 1'
#
loop_
_entity.id
_entity.type
_entity.pdbx_description
1 polymer ?
#
loop_
_entity_poly.entity_id
_entity_poly.type
_entity_poly.pdbx_seq_one_letter_code
_entity_poly.pdbx_strand_id
1 'polypeptide(L)'
;MRENEVEKRFVEAVRAVGGQALKFTSQTMNGVPDRLVLLIGGKCAFVELKAPGKQMRILQRKRRLQLETLGFPVFCVDRLEQIRPAVDALLHWTPGEPIPQGIGAKIPEMPEVTLPQGNTQGEETQAQDAGEEVMPK
;
A
#
# COMPACT_ATOMS: atom_id res chain seq x y z
N MET A 1 -13.31 -3.82 -20.78
CA MET A 1 -13.05 -4.60 -19.56
C MET A 1 -13.56 -3.86 -18.35
N ARG A 2 -14.16 -4.55 -17.45
CA ARG A 2 -14.74 -3.94 -16.26
C ARG A 2 -13.79 -4.09 -15.06
N GLU A 3 -13.91 -3.19 -14.08
CA GLU A 3 -13.15 -3.23 -12.86
C GLU A 3 -13.23 -4.58 -12.13
N ASN A 4 -14.43 -5.18 -12.09
CA ASN A 4 -14.65 -6.47 -11.43
C ASN A 4 -13.90 -7.64 -12.09
N GLU A 5 -13.60 -7.56 -13.38
CA GLU A 5 -12.79 -8.58 -14.05
C GLU A 5 -11.32 -8.45 -13.64
N VAL A 6 -10.81 -7.23 -13.60
CA VAL A 6 -9.46 -6.95 -13.11
C VAL A 6 -9.33 -7.43 -11.67
N GLU A 7 -10.30 -7.09 -10.83
CA GLU A 7 -10.33 -7.49 -9.43
C GLU A 7 -10.30 -9.01 -9.26
N LYS A 8 -11.18 -9.72 -9.97
CA LYS A 8 -11.25 -11.17 -9.90
C LYS A 8 -9.94 -11.82 -10.31
N ARG A 9 -9.36 -11.37 -11.42
CA ARG A 9 -8.09 -11.92 -11.92
C ARG A 9 -6.93 -11.63 -10.98
N PHE A 10 -6.95 -10.46 -10.36
CA PHE A 10 -5.94 -10.09 -9.39
C PHE A 10 -6.00 -11.01 -8.16
N VAL A 11 -7.20 -11.23 -7.62
CA VAL A 11 -7.40 -12.12 -6.48
C VAL A 11 -6.94 -13.53 -6.80
N GLU A 12 -7.27 -14.04 -7.99
CA GLU A 12 -6.83 -15.36 -8.44
C GLU A 12 -5.31 -15.45 -8.54
N ALA A 13 -4.67 -14.43 -9.08
CA ALA A 13 -3.21 -14.41 -9.24
C ALA A 13 -2.49 -14.42 -7.89
N VAL A 14 -2.99 -13.67 -6.92
CA VAL A 14 -2.44 -13.66 -5.56
C VAL A 14 -2.62 -15.02 -4.91
N ARG A 15 -3.79 -15.61 -5.04
CA ARG A 15 -4.07 -16.93 -4.49
C ARG A 15 -3.18 -18.01 -5.12
N ALA A 16 -2.90 -17.92 -6.41
CA ALA A 16 -2.07 -18.87 -7.13
C ALA A 16 -0.64 -18.95 -6.58
N VAL A 17 -0.14 -17.88 -5.95
CA VAL A 17 1.20 -17.86 -5.33
C VAL A 17 1.13 -18.08 -3.82
N GLY A 18 0.01 -18.56 -3.31
CA GLY A 18 -0.16 -18.88 -1.89
C GLY A 18 -0.52 -17.70 -0.99
N GLY A 19 -0.84 -16.56 -1.59
CA GLY A 19 -1.23 -15.38 -0.84
C GLY A 19 -2.74 -15.20 -0.72
N GLN A 20 -3.13 -14.09 -0.12
CA GLN A 20 -4.53 -13.70 0.02
C GLN A 20 -4.67 -12.21 -0.33
N ALA A 21 -5.68 -11.89 -1.13
CA ALA A 21 -6.05 -10.52 -1.44
C ALA A 21 -7.42 -10.26 -0.81
N LEU A 22 -7.41 -9.71 0.39
CA LEU A 22 -8.62 -9.50 1.18
C LEU A 22 -9.24 -8.15 0.87
N LYS A 23 -10.55 -8.07 0.88
CA LYS A 23 -11.21 -6.78 0.81
C LYS A 23 -10.81 -5.94 2.01
N PHE A 24 -10.46 -4.71 1.75
CA PHE A 24 -10.02 -3.81 2.80
C PHE A 24 -10.94 -2.60 2.88
N THR A 25 -11.51 -2.39 4.05
CA THR A 25 -12.30 -1.21 4.36
C THR A 25 -11.86 -0.70 5.72
N SER A 26 -12.07 0.58 5.95
CA SER A 26 -11.81 1.19 7.25
C SER A 26 -13.03 2.00 7.68
N GLN A 27 -13.48 1.79 8.89
CA GLN A 27 -14.60 2.55 9.45
C GLN A 27 -14.20 3.99 9.81
N THR A 28 -12.91 4.23 10.04
CA THR A 28 -12.43 5.52 10.53
C THR A 28 -11.64 6.31 9.49
N MET A 29 -11.28 5.69 8.35
CA MET A 29 -10.43 6.34 7.35
C MET A 29 -10.96 6.07 5.95
N ASN A 30 -11.33 7.15 5.26
CA ASN A 30 -11.78 7.07 3.87
C ASN A 30 -10.61 7.04 2.91
N GLY A 31 -10.84 6.50 1.71
CA GLY A 31 -9.85 6.50 0.64
C GLY A 31 -8.77 5.43 0.76
N VAL A 32 -8.95 4.45 1.64
CA VAL A 32 -8.02 3.31 1.73
C VAL A 32 -8.11 2.45 0.47
N PRO A 33 -7.01 1.75 0.10
CA PRO A 33 -7.03 0.84 -1.06
C PRO A 33 -8.04 -0.30 -0.91
N ASP A 34 -8.48 -0.85 -2.03
CA ASP A 34 -9.53 -1.88 -2.07
C ASP A 34 -9.11 -3.21 -1.48
N ARG A 35 -7.85 -3.58 -1.63
CA ARG A 35 -7.36 -4.90 -1.24
C ARG A 35 -6.14 -4.81 -0.33
N LEU A 36 -6.17 -5.59 0.71
CA LEU A 36 -5.03 -5.90 1.54
C LEU A 36 -4.42 -7.21 1.02
N VAL A 37 -3.16 -7.18 0.61
CA VAL A 37 -2.48 -8.33 0.05
C VAL A 37 -1.50 -8.89 1.05
N LEU A 38 -1.66 -10.16 1.37
CA LEU A 38 -0.78 -10.89 2.29
C LEU A 38 -0.08 -11.99 1.50
N LEU A 39 1.25 -12.02 1.58
CA LEU A 39 2.06 -13.00 0.88
C LEU A 39 2.98 -13.73 1.86
N ILE A 40 3.47 -14.89 1.44
CA ILE A 40 4.40 -15.70 2.22
C ILE A 40 5.61 -14.88 2.63
N GLY A 41 6.07 -15.06 3.86
CA GLY A 41 7.21 -14.33 4.40
C GLY A 41 6.84 -13.03 5.12
N GLY A 42 5.59 -12.89 5.51
CA GLY A 42 5.12 -11.72 6.25
C GLY A 42 4.99 -10.47 5.39
N LYS A 43 4.88 -10.61 4.08
CA LYS A 43 4.72 -9.48 3.18
C LYS A 43 3.30 -8.96 3.20
N CYS A 44 3.16 -7.65 3.35
CA CYS A 44 1.88 -6.96 3.37
C CYS A 44 1.94 -5.79 2.40
N ALA A 45 0.96 -5.70 1.52
CA ALA A 45 0.87 -4.63 0.55
C ALA A 45 -0.59 -4.25 0.33
N PHE A 46 -0.81 -3.16 -0.38
CA PHE A 46 -2.16 -2.69 -0.68
C PHE A 46 -2.31 -2.51 -2.17
N VAL A 47 -3.50 -2.78 -2.69
CA VAL A 47 -3.78 -2.62 -4.11
C VAL A 47 -5.12 -1.95 -4.29
N GLU A 48 -5.09 -0.87 -5.07
CA GLU A 48 -6.30 -0.20 -5.55
C GLU A 48 -6.61 -0.73 -6.94
N LEU A 49 -7.84 -1.15 -7.14
CA LEU A 49 -8.29 -1.71 -8.41
C LEU A 49 -9.19 -0.70 -9.11
N LYS A 50 -8.90 -0.42 -10.36
CA LYS A 50 -9.63 0.55 -11.16
C LYS A 50 -10.03 -0.05 -12.50
N ALA A 51 -11.10 0.47 -13.10
CA ALA A 51 -11.42 0.20 -14.48
C ALA A 51 -10.34 0.79 -15.39
N PRO A 52 -10.11 0.21 -16.59
CA PRO A 52 -9.07 0.71 -17.48
C PRO A 52 -9.16 2.21 -17.74
N GLY A 53 -8.03 2.90 -17.56
CA GLY A 53 -7.93 4.34 -17.76
C GLY A 53 -8.40 5.20 -16.61
N LYS A 54 -9.00 4.62 -15.58
CA LYS A 54 -9.42 5.34 -14.39
C LYS A 54 -8.23 5.58 -13.46
N GLN A 55 -8.19 6.75 -12.87
CA GLN A 55 -7.11 7.13 -11.95
C GLN A 55 -7.59 7.13 -10.51
N MET A 56 -6.64 7.05 -9.58
CA MET A 56 -6.94 7.20 -8.17
C MET A 56 -7.47 8.59 -7.88
N ARG A 57 -8.44 8.66 -6.97
CA ARG A 57 -8.94 9.95 -6.45
C ARG A 57 -7.87 10.60 -5.59
N ILE A 58 -8.00 11.92 -5.38
CA ILE A 58 -7.05 12.68 -4.56
C ILE A 58 -6.87 12.06 -3.18
N LEU A 59 -7.96 11.70 -2.52
CA LEU A 59 -7.90 11.09 -1.19
C LEU A 59 -7.20 9.73 -1.22
N GLN A 60 -7.42 8.93 -2.27
CA GLN A 60 -6.74 7.65 -2.43
C GLN A 60 -5.24 7.82 -2.60
N ARG A 61 -4.81 8.83 -3.36
CA ARG A 61 -3.37 9.15 -3.51
C ARG A 61 -2.76 9.57 -2.18
N LYS A 62 -3.50 10.33 -1.39
CA LYS A 62 -3.07 10.74 -0.06
C LYS A 62 -2.87 9.53 0.86
N ARG A 63 -3.81 8.59 0.85
CA ARG A 63 -3.69 7.35 1.63
C ARG A 63 -2.52 6.50 1.16
N ARG A 64 -2.32 6.42 -0.16
CA ARG A 64 -1.17 5.73 -0.72
C ARG A 64 0.14 6.29 -0.15
N LEU A 65 0.29 7.60 -0.18
CA LEU A 65 1.49 8.25 0.32
C LEU A 65 1.71 7.94 1.80
N GLN A 66 0.66 7.97 2.61
CA GLN A 66 0.74 7.63 4.02
C GLN A 66 1.20 6.19 4.24
N LEU A 67 0.62 5.24 3.50
CA LEU A 67 0.98 3.83 3.62
C LEU A 67 2.40 3.56 3.14
N GLU A 68 2.80 4.16 2.04
CA GLU A 68 4.16 4.03 1.51
C GLU A 68 5.20 4.62 2.47
N THR A 69 4.86 5.72 3.13
CA THR A 69 5.72 6.32 4.15
C THR A 69 5.94 5.36 5.33
N LEU A 70 4.94 4.54 5.63
CA LEU A 70 5.05 3.51 6.67
C LEU A 70 5.78 2.25 6.20
N GLY A 71 6.15 2.17 4.92
CA GLY A 71 6.91 1.06 4.37
C GLY A 71 6.10 0.02 3.64
N PHE A 72 4.82 0.28 3.35
CA PHE A 72 3.96 -0.67 2.65
C PHE A 72 3.81 -0.31 1.18
N PRO A 73 4.08 -1.25 0.25
CA PRO A 73 3.81 -1.01 -1.17
C PRO A 73 2.32 -0.77 -1.42
N VAL A 74 2.02 0.15 -2.31
CA VAL A 74 0.65 0.42 -2.77
C VAL A 74 0.66 0.48 -4.29
N PHE A 75 -0.07 -0.42 -4.92
CA PHE A 75 -0.19 -0.45 -6.38
C PHE A 75 -1.59 -0.02 -6.81
N CYS A 76 -1.67 0.56 -7.98
CA CYS A 76 -2.95 0.84 -8.62
C CYS A 76 -3.01 0.03 -9.90
N VAL A 77 -3.91 -0.95 -9.97
CA VAL A 77 -4.03 -1.87 -11.09
C VAL A 77 -5.33 -1.59 -11.82
N ASP A 78 -5.23 -1.22 -13.09
CA ASP A 78 -6.39 -0.93 -13.94
C ASP A 78 -6.45 -1.80 -15.21
N ARG A 79 -5.51 -2.71 -15.39
CA ARG A 79 -5.42 -3.58 -16.57
C ARG A 79 -4.90 -4.96 -16.21
N LEU A 80 -5.33 -5.97 -16.98
CA LEU A 80 -4.91 -7.35 -16.75
C LEU A 80 -3.41 -7.54 -16.86
N GLU A 81 -2.76 -6.88 -17.80
CA GLU A 81 -1.32 -7.05 -18.04
C GLU A 81 -0.45 -6.49 -16.91
N GLN A 82 -1.02 -5.74 -15.98
CA GLN A 82 -0.31 -5.22 -14.81
C GLN A 82 -0.30 -6.21 -13.64
N ILE A 83 -1.20 -7.19 -13.65
CA ILE A 83 -1.39 -8.10 -12.53
C ILE A 83 -0.14 -8.91 -12.25
N ARG A 84 0.41 -9.57 -13.27
CA ARG A 84 1.58 -10.40 -13.09
C ARG A 84 2.82 -9.62 -12.66
N PRO A 85 3.14 -8.49 -13.29
CA PRO A 85 4.25 -7.66 -12.81
C PRO A 85 4.07 -7.19 -11.37
N ALA A 86 2.84 -6.86 -10.97
CA ALA A 86 2.58 -6.44 -9.59
C ALA A 86 2.82 -7.56 -8.59
N VAL A 87 2.30 -8.74 -8.87
CA VAL A 87 2.49 -9.91 -8.01
C VAL A 87 3.97 -10.30 -7.94
N ASP A 88 4.66 -10.34 -9.09
CA ASP A 88 6.07 -10.67 -9.14
C ASP A 88 6.92 -9.66 -8.37
N ALA A 89 6.62 -8.38 -8.48
CA ALA A 89 7.34 -7.34 -7.74
C ALA A 89 7.20 -7.54 -6.23
N LEU A 90 6.01 -7.89 -5.77
CA LEU A 90 5.78 -8.16 -4.34
C LEU A 90 6.49 -9.42 -3.88
N LEU A 91 6.52 -10.46 -4.71
CA LEU A 91 7.22 -11.70 -4.36
C LEU A 91 8.73 -11.49 -4.21
N HIS A 92 9.31 -10.58 -4.99
CA HIS A 92 10.74 -10.26 -4.94
C HIS A 92 11.10 -9.18 -3.94
N TRP A 93 10.10 -8.51 -3.38
CA TRP A 93 10.33 -7.46 -2.39
C TRP A 93 10.39 -8.06 -0.99
N THR A 94 11.28 -7.53 -0.16
CA THR A 94 11.38 -7.90 1.25
C THR A 94 10.98 -6.70 2.10
N PRO A 95 10.10 -6.88 3.12
CA PRO A 95 9.76 -5.79 4.03
C PRO A 95 11.00 -5.12 4.62
N GLY A 96 11.00 -3.80 4.63
CA GLY A 96 12.15 -2.99 5.05
C GLY A 96 13.03 -2.53 3.91
N GLU A 97 12.93 -3.16 2.74
CA GLU A 97 13.62 -2.69 1.54
C GLU A 97 12.84 -1.58 0.86
N PRO A 98 13.48 -0.84 -0.07
CA PRO A 98 12.77 0.17 -0.86
C PRO A 98 11.55 -0.42 -1.55
N ILE A 99 10.46 0.32 -1.51
CA ILE A 99 9.17 -0.11 -2.05
C ILE A 99 9.24 -0.25 -3.57
N PRO A 100 8.75 -1.37 -4.15
CA PRO A 100 8.67 -1.50 -5.61
C PRO A 100 7.77 -0.41 -6.18
N GLN A 101 8.23 0.24 -7.24
CA GLN A 101 7.53 1.34 -7.88
C GLN A 101 7.35 1.08 -9.37
N GLY A 102 6.54 1.90 -10.01
CA GLY A 102 6.36 1.88 -11.45
C GLY A 102 5.39 0.85 -11.97
N ILE A 103 4.66 0.18 -11.09
CA ILE A 103 3.64 -0.79 -11.48
C ILE A 103 2.27 -0.20 -11.19
N GLY A 104 1.42 -0.20 -12.19
CA GLY A 104 0.06 0.27 -12.08
C GLY A 104 -0.20 1.52 -12.91
N ALA A 105 -1.40 2.05 -12.79
CA ALA A 105 -1.78 3.26 -13.49
C ALA A 105 -0.85 4.41 -13.12
N LYS A 106 -0.45 5.18 -14.12
CA LYS A 106 0.37 6.36 -13.88
C LYS A 106 -0.36 7.30 -12.93
N ILE A 107 0.25 7.56 -11.82
CA ILE A 107 -0.25 8.58 -10.90
C ILE A 107 0.35 9.89 -11.36
N PRO A 108 -0.48 10.90 -11.62
CA PRO A 108 0.07 12.24 -11.90
C PRO A 108 1.02 12.63 -10.78
N GLU A 109 2.16 13.20 -11.15
CA GLU A 109 3.12 13.66 -10.15
C GLU A 109 2.42 14.57 -9.15
N MET A 110 2.44 14.14 -7.90
CA MET A 110 1.96 14.98 -6.82
C MET A 110 3.08 15.94 -6.43
N PRO A 111 2.74 17.18 -6.06
CA PRO A 111 3.76 18.05 -5.50
C PRO A 111 4.42 17.36 -4.32
N GLU A 112 5.73 17.47 -4.21
CA GLU A 112 6.48 16.91 -3.12
C GLU A 112 5.82 17.30 -1.79
N VAL A 113 5.39 16.29 -1.05
CA VAL A 113 4.94 16.51 0.31
C VAL A 113 6.17 16.43 1.18
N THR A 114 6.63 17.60 1.61
CA THR A 114 7.72 17.65 2.56
C THR A 114 7.18 17.15 3.88
N LEU A 115 7.67 15.98 4.31
CA LEU A 115 7.36 15.49 5.64
C LEU A 115 7.91 16.50 6.67
N PRO A 116 7.11 16.84 7.70
CA PRO A 116 7.60 17.79 8.71
C PRO A 116 8.75 17.17 9.48
N GLN A 117 9.97 17.61 9.18
CA GLN A 117 11.18 17.09 9.82
C GLN A 117 11.27 17.48 11.30
N GLY A 118 10.59 18.53 11.70
CA GLY A 118 10.60 19.00 13.08
C GLY A 118 9.91 18.07 14.08
N ASN A 119 9.03 17.19 13.61
CA ASN A 119 8.30 16.29 14.49
C ASN A 119 9.13 15.13 15.00
N THR A 120 10.21 14.79 14.29
CA THR A 120 11.03 13.63 14.66
C THR A 120 11.68 13.79 16.02
N GLN A 121 12.19 14.99 16.32
CA GLN A 121 12.83 15.26 17.61
C GLN A 121 11.83 15.27 18.77
N GLY A 122 10.65 15.82 18.53
CA GLY A 122 9.61 15.82 19.55
C GLY A 122 9.08 14.42 19.85
N GLU A 123 8.95 13.61 18.83
CA GLU A 123 8.48 12.25 19.00
C GLU A 123 9.49 11.39 19.76
N GLU A 124 10.78 11.54 19.47
CA GLU A 124 11.82 10.82 20.20
C GLU A 124 11.81 11.14 21.69
N THR A 125 11.66 12.40 22.02
CA THR A 125 11.59 12.82 23.43
C THR A 125 10.38 12.21 24.12
N GLN A 126 9.24 12.25 23.49
CA GLN A 126 8.02 11.67 24.06
C GLN A 126 8.10 10.16 24.19
N ALA A 127 8.68 9.49 23.22
CA ALA A 127 8.84 8.05 23.26
C ALA A 127 9.77 7.61 24.39
N GLN A 128 10.83 8.36 24.66
CA GLN A 128 11.72 8.08 25.76
C GLN A 128 11.03 8.23 27.12
N ASP A 129 10.29 9.28 27.28
CA ASP A 129 9.55 9.51 28.52
C ASP A 129 8.50 8.42 28.74
N ALA A 130 7.78 8.07 27.72
CA ALA A 130 6.79 6.99 27.81
C ALA A 130 7.45 5.65 28.13
N GLY A 131 8.60 5.38 27.57
CA GLY A 131 9.38 4.17 27.85
C GLY A 131 9.81 4.08 29.30
N GLU A 132 10.24 5.17 29.87
CA GLU A 132 10.65 5.22 31.27
C GLU A 132 9.48 5.00 32.23
N GLU A 133 8.31 5.52 31.91
CA GLU A 133 7.12 5.31 32.73
C GLU A 133 6.67 3.86 32.75
N VAL A 134 6.86 3.13 31.69
CA VAL A 134 6.40 1.75 31.56
C VAL A 134 7.40 0.76 32.13
N MET A 135 8.68 1.02 32.01
CA MET A 135 9.74 0.10 32.39
C MET A 135 9.78 -0.26 33.89
N PRO A 136 9.51 0.64 34.83
CA PRO A 136 9.60 0.30 36.24
C PRO A 136 8.56 -0.66 36.78
N LYS A 137 7.59 -0.97 35.98
CA LYS A 137 6.52 -1.90 36.36
C LYS A 137 6.83 -3.31 35.93
#